data_ba458d759f300e29562be9eb2e659966
#
_entry.id   ba458d759f300e29562be9eb2e659966
#
_cell.length_a   1.000
_cell.length_b   1.000
_cell.length_c   1.000
_cell.angle_alpha   90.00
_cell.angle_beta   90.00
_cell.angle_gamma   90.00
#
_symmetry.space_group_name_H-M   'P 1'
#
loop_
_entity.id
_entity.type
_entity.pdbx_description
1 polymer ?
#
loop_
_entity_poly.entity_id
_entity_poly.type
_entity_poly.pdbx_seq_one_letter_code
_entity_poly.pdbx_strand_id
1 'polypeptide(L)'
;RYILSELEVMGKGGLVPQPVAEPAVSKGMINLSGGNWQLQRASEVAAAGEKISTPDFKPENWIVATVPGTVLSSYKNIGAIADPNYADNQLQISESFFNSDFWYRDEFEVPENFKQERLFLNFDGINWKANVYVNGRKIGRIEGAFMRGKFDVTDAVVPGKNVLAVEIIKNEHIGAIKEKNAQSTDFNGGILGADNPTFHATIGWDWIPTMRGRNIGIWNDVFLTTTGKVTVADPLVTSVLPLPDTTSATLTAEVIVKNHDTNAVKGMLEGKVGDITFQQPVEL
;
A
#
# COMPACT_ATOMS: atom_id res chain seq x y z
N ARG A 1 -14.15 6.07 -14.97
CA ARG A 1 -15.04 6.35 -13.81
C ARG A 1 -14.15 6.43 -12.58
N TYR A 2 -13.82 7.64 -12.18
CA TYR A 2 -13.03 7.86 -10.96
C TYR A 2 -13.95 7.62 -9.76
N ILE A 3 -13.53 6.76 -8.84
CA ILE A 3 -14.18 6.62 -7.55
C ILE A 3 -13.35 7.45 -6.58
N LEU A 4 -13.85 8.60 -6.18
CA LEU A 4 -13.38 9.27 -4.97
C LEU A 4 -13.82 8.39 -3.80
N SER A 5 -12.90 7.67 -3.19
CA SER A 5 -13.17 6.78 -2.07
C SER A 5 -13.14 7.49 -0.71
N GLU A 6 -12.88 8.80 -0.69
CA GLU A 6 -12.84 9.56 0.55
C GLU A 6 -13.50 10.92 0.37
N LEU A 7 -14.68 11.06 0.93
CA LEU A 7 -15.34 12.34 1.15
C LEU A 7 -15.17 12.68 2.64
N GLU A 8 -14.16 13.46 3.00
CA GLU A 8 -14.13 14.04 4.34
C GLU A 8 -15.21 15.13 4.46
N VAL A 9 -16.26 14.84 5.22
CA VAL A 9 -17.22 15.86 5.63
C VAL A 9 -16.64 16.56 6.85
N MET A 10 -16.09 17.74 6.66
CA MET A 10 -15.64 18.59 7.75
C MET A 10 -16.84 19.18 8.50
N GLY A 11 -17.16 18.63 9.66
CA GLY A 11 -18.09 19.21 10.61
C GLY A 11 -17.42 20.29 11.47
N LYS A 12 -18.21 21.25 11.97
CA LYS A 12 -17.74 22.17 13.02
C LYS A 12 -17.39 21.35 14.26
N GLY A 13 -16.09 21.21 14.57
CA GLY A 13 -15.73 20.62 15.84
C GLY A 13 -14.45 19.81 15.95
N GLY A 14 -13.53 19.90 15.02
CA GLY A 14 -12.20 19.31 15.19
C GLY A 14 -12.02 17.90 14.58
N LEU A 15 -10.82 17.37 14.75
CA LEU A 15 -10.42 16.05 14.29
C LEU A 15 -11.38 14.98 14.84
N VAL A 16 -12.04 14.27 13.96
CA VAL A 16 -12.70 13.02 14.32
C VAL A 16 -11.61 11.97 14.43
N PRO A 17 -11.37 11.39 15.63
CA PRO A 17 -10.44 10.27 15.74
C PRO A 17 -10.89 9.18 14.77
N GLN A 18 -10.01 8.76 13.89
CA GLN A 18 -10.31 7.58 13.09
C GLN A 18 -10.51 6.40 14.04
N PRO A 19 -11.62 5.65 13.92
CA PRO A 19 -11.77 4.47 14.74
C PRO A 19 -10.60 3.54 14.43
N VAL A 20 -9.89 3.12 15.47
CA VAL A 20 -8.91 2.02 15.34
C VAL A 20 -9.74 0.79 14.97
N ALA A 21 -9.73 0.44 13.70
CA ALA A 21 -10.39 -0.77 13.25
C ALA A 21 -9.62 -1.96 13.82
N GLU A 22 -10.28 -2.77 14.63
CA GLU A 22 -9.71 -4.07 14.99
C GLU A 22 -9.48 -4.88 13.70
N PRO A 23 -8.37 -5.61 13.58
CA PRO A 23 -8.08 -6.42 12.41
C PRO A 23 -9.27 -7.36 12.13
N ALA A 24 -9.95 -7.16 11.03
CA ALA A 24 -11.05 -8.03 10.65
C ALA A 24 -10.49 -9.36 10.16
N VAL A 25 -10.73 -10.43 10.91
CA VAL A 25 -10.39 -11.80 10.51
C VAL A 25 -11.57 -12.36 9.74
N SER A 26 -11.41 -12.53 8.44
CA SER A 26 -12.33 -13.30 7.61
C SER A 26 -11.73 -14.65 7.23
N LYS A 27 -12.55 -15.58 6.75
CA LYS A 27 -12.03 -16.89 6.33
C LYS A 27 -10.98 -16.71 5.24
N GLY A 28 -9.72 -17.01 5.56
CA GLY A 28 -8.58 -16.91 4.65
C GLY A 28 -7.93 -15.53 4.52
N MET A 29 -8.33 -14.53 5.33
CA MET A 29 -7.73 -13.21 5.34
C MET A 29 -7.67 -12.60 6.74
N ILE A 30 -6.54 -11.95 7.07
CA ILE A 30 -6.38 -11.09 8.24
C ILE A 30 -6.06 -9.69 7.74
N ASN A 31 -6.94 -8.72 8.03
CA ASN A 31 -6.67 -7.32 7.70
C ASN A 31 -5.67 -6.74 8.73
N LEU A 32 -4.60 -6.11 8.24
CA LEU A 32 -3.61 -5.40 9.04
C LEU A 32 -3.77 -3.88 8.92
N SER A 33 -4.64 -3.40 8.01
CA SER A 33 -4.97 -1.98 7.91
C SER A 33 -5.71 -1.50 9.15
N GLY A 34 -5.43 -0.28 9.61
CA GLY A 34 -6.04 0.28 10.81
C GLY A 34 -5.55 -0.32 12.13
N GLY A 35 -4.49 -1.14 12.11
CA GLY A 35 -3.87 -1.73 13.29
C GLY A 35 -3.08 -0.73 14.15
N ASN A 36 -2.23 -1.27 15.03
CA ASN A 36 -1.40 -0.47 15.94
C ASN A 36 -0.09 0.01 15.27
N TRP A 37 -0.19 0.47 14.04
CA TRP A 37 0.95 0.95 13.30
C TRP A 37 1.64 2.12 13.98
N GLN A 38 2.96 2.06 13.99
CA GLN A 38 3.84 3.09 14.50
C GLN A 38 4.76 3.59 13.41
N LEU A 39 5.16 4.85 13.48
CA LEU A 39 5.95 5.55 12.48
C LEU A 39 7.10 6.30 13.13
N GLN A 40 8.30 6.23 12.53
CA GLN A 40 9.43 7.07 12.89
C GLN A 40 10.31 7.38 11.67
N ARG A 41 10.94 8.56 11.65
CA ARG A 41 11.98 8.89 10.68
C ARG A 41 13.15 7.91 10.80
N ALA A 42 13.63 7.42 9.67
CA ALA A 42 14.71 6.44 9.67
C ALA A 42 16.01 7.00 10.27
N SER A 43 16.27 8.30 10.11
CA SER A 43 17.45 8.95 10.73
C SER A 43 17.45 8.96 12.25
N GLU A 44 16.29 8.77 12.88
CA GLU A 44 16.13 8.69 14.35
C GLU A 44 16.20 7.25 14.87
N VAL A 45 16.41 6.27 13.98
CA VAL A 45 16.39 4.84 14.31
C VAL A 45 17.72 4.21 13.91
N ALA A 46 18.57 3.92 14.87
CA ALA A 46 19.89 3.32 14.60
C ALA A 46 19.82 1.82 14.24
N ALA A 47 18.68 1.16 14.50
CA ALA A 47 18.52 -0.27 14.25
C ALA A 47 18.20 -0.57 12.78
N ALA A 48 18.70 -1.71 12.29
CA ALA A 48 18.35 -2.24 10.97
C ALA A 48 16.96 -2.91 10.99
N GLY A 49 16.36 -3.10 9.81
CA GLY A 49 15.02 -3.65 9.64
C GLY A 49 14.83 -5.02 10.27
N GLU A 50 15.87 -5.85 10.25
CA GLU A 50 15.89 -7.16 10.91
C GLU A 50 15.68 -7.04 12.43
N LYS A 51 16.25 -6.00 13.06
CA LYS A 51 16.05 -5.76 14.50
C LYS A 51 14.71 -5.09 14.77
N ILE A 52 14.32 -4.11 13.96
CA ILE A 52 13.05 -3.37 14.11
C ILE A 52 11.85 -4.33 14.03
N SER A 53 11.95 -5.34 13.17
CA SER A 53 10.88 -6.35 12.97
C SER A 53 10.90 -7.50 13.97
N THR A 54 11.47 -7.29 15.18
CA THR A 54 11.44 -8.30 16.26
C THR A 54 10.64 -7.83 17.46
N PRO A 55 10.08 -8.75 18.28
CA PRO A 55 9.38 -8.38 19.52
C PRO A 55 10.28 -7.71 20.58
N ASP A 56 11.59 -7.95 20.50
CA ASP A 56 12.57 -7.38 21.44
C ASP A 56 12.89 -5.91 21.15
N PHE A 57 12.59 -5.43 19.95
CA PHE A 57 12.74 -4.02 19.63
C PHE A 57 11.68 -3.21 20.35
N LYS A 58 12.12 -2.16 21.04
CA LYS A 58 11.23 -1.22 21.73
C LYS A 58 11.20 0.09 20.94
N PRO A 59 10.07 0.45 20.33
CA PRO A 59 9.94 1.70 19.62
C PRO A 59 9.86 2.85 20.62
N GLU A 60 10.95 3.63 20.71
CA GLU A 60 11.00 4.84 21.54
C GLU A 60 10.73 6.07 20.68
N ASN A 61 9.84 6.96 21.15
CA ASN A 61 9.44 8.19 20.45
C ASN A 61 8.78 7.97 19.07
N TRP A 62 8.26 6.78 18.82
CA TRP A 62 7.48 6.53 17.62
C TRP A 62 6.06 7.08 17.76
N ILE A 63 5.54 7.65 16.68
CA ILE A 63 4.18 8.16 16.64
C ILE A 63 3.22 7.07 16.13
N VAL A 64 1.93 7.24 16.40
CA VAL A 64 0.88 6.42 15.79
C VAL A 64 0.82 6.74 14.29
N ALA A 65 0.89 5.71 13.46
CA ALA A 65 0.74 5.83 12.03
C ALA A 65 -0.69 5.57 11.57
N THR A 66 -1.12 6.27 10.55
CA THR A 66 -2.36 5.99 9.82
C THR A 66 -2.03 5.07 8.65
N VAL A 67 -2.62 3.87 8.63
CA VAL A 67 -2.53 2.90 7.54
C VAL A 67 -3.94 2.37 7.24
N PRO A 68 -4.48 2.56 6.03
CA PRO A 68 -3.90 3.27 4.89
C PRO A 68 -3.68 4.76 5.12
N GLY A 69 -2.57 5.28 4.60
CA GLY A 69 -2.27 6.71 4.67
C GLY A 69 -0.83 7.05 4.29
N THR A 70 -0.57 8.33 4.13
CA THR A 70 0.79 8.83 3.89
C THR A 70 1.49 9.15 5.21
N VAL A 71 2.81 9.32 5.16
CA VAL A 71 3.57 9.88 6.30
C VAL A 71 2.96 11.20 6.75
N LEU A 72 2.64 12.09 5.80
CA LEU A 72 2.03 13.38 6.10
C LEU A 72 0.68 13.25 6.82
N SER A 73 -0.19 12.35 6.36
CA SER A 73 -1.49 12.14 7.01
C SER A 73 -1.35 11.60 8.44
N SER A 74 -0.33 10.78 8.70
CA SER A 74 -0.04 10.33 10.08
C SER A 74 0.31 11.49 11.00
N TYR A 75 1.18 12.41 10.58
CA TYR A 75 1.53 13.60 11.36
C TYR A 75 0.36 14.58 11.52
N LYS A 76 -0.49 14.73 10.49
CA LYS A 76 -1.74 15.50 10.57
C LYS A 76 -2.67 14.90 11.64
N ASN A 77 -2.88 13.58 11.59
CA ASN A 77 -3.87 12.91 12.43
C ASN A 77 -3.50 12.92 13.92
N ILE A 78 -2.23 12.97 14.27
CA ILE A 78 -1.79 13.17 15.67
C ILE A 78 -1.73 14.65 16.07
N GLY A 79 -2.11 15.58 15.17
CA GLY A 79 -2.10 17.01 15.43
C GLY A 79 -0.71 17.67 15.43
N ALA A 80 0.33 17.00 14.94
CA ALA A 80 1.70 17.53 14.87
C ALA A 80 1.87 18.59 13.77
N ILE A 81 1.01 18.56 12.75
CA ILE A 81 0.94 19.60 11.71
C ILE A 81 -0.51 20.06 11.55
N ALA A 82 -0.69 21.29 11.12
CA ALA A 82 -2.00 21.82 10.76
C ALA A 82 -2.55 21.14 9.51
N ASP A 83 -3.88 21.23 9.31
CA ASP A 83 -4.49 20.65 8.11
C ASP A 83 -3.92 21.32 6.83
N PRO A 84 -3.23 20.57 5.97
CA PRO A 84 -2.63 21.10 4.75
C PRO A 84 -3.66 21.63 3.74
N ASN A 85 -4.93 21.22 3.88
CA ASN A 85 -6.00 21.65 2.98
C ASN A 85 -6.67 22.97 3.43
N TYR A 86 -6.26 23.53 4.56
CA TYR A 86 -6.84 24.76 5.08
C TYR A 86 -5.92 25.96 4.85
N ALA A 87 -6.42 26.98 4.18
CA ALA A 87 -5.72 28.25 3.87
C ALA A 87 -4.32 28.00 3.26
N ASP A 88 -3.29 28.55 3.88
CA ASP A 88 -1.88 28.45 3.45
C ASP A 88 -1.03 27.52 4.31
N ASN A 89 -1.66 26.63 5.07
CA ASN A 89 -0.96 25.71 5.96
C ASN A 89 0.07 24.82 5.24
N GLN A 90 -0.13 24.55 3.95
CA GLN A 90 0.87 23.82 3.15
C GLN A 90 2.24 24.50 3.14
N LEU A 91 2.27 25.84 3.24
CA LEU A 91 3.52 26.60 3.25
C LEU A 91 4.32 26.39 4.54
N GLN A 92 3.67 25.92 5.60
CA GLN A 92 4.28 25.68 6.90
C GLN A 92 4.82 24.23 7.06
N ILE A 93 4.56 23.35 6.09
CA ILE A 93 5.04 21.98 6.13
C ILE A 93 6.54 21.94 5.83
N SER A 94 7.32 21.31 6.71
CA SER A 94 8.76 21.17 6.54
C SER A 94 9.10 20.21 5.40
N GLU A 95 9.67 20.72 4.31
CA GLU A 95 10.13 19.87 3.20
C GLU A 95 11.27 18.94 3.62
N SER A 96 12.24 19.45 4.37
CA SER A 96 13.39 18.67 4.81
C SER A 96 13.01 17.54 5.76
N PHE A 97 12.00 17.74 6.60
CA PHE A 97 11.52 16.69 7.49
C PHE A 97 10.87 15.54 6.72
N PHE A 98 9.97 15.85 5.78
CA PHE A 98 9.25 14.84 5.01
C PHE A 98 10.06 14.27 3.83
N ASN A 99 11.17 14.90 3.45
CA ASN A 99 12.14 14.37 2.50
C ASN A 99 13.13 13.43 3.19
N SER A 100 12.63 12.39 3.83
CA SER A 100 13.37 11.40 4.61
C SER A 100 12.82 10.02 4.38
N ASP A 101 13.60 9.01 4.68
CA ASP A 101 13.11 7.64 4.80
C ASP A 101 12.33 7.50 6.12
N PHE A 102 11.34 6.63 6.14
CA PHE A 102 10.50 6.40 7.31
C PHE A 102 10.29 4.92 7.57
N TRP A 103 10.33 4.54 8.83
CA TRP A 103 9.94 3.21 9.30
C TRP A 103 8.49 3.19 9.74
N TYR A 104 7.74 2.24 9.22
CA TYR A 104 6.46 1.79 9.75
C TYR A 104 6.68 0.48 10.48
N ARG A 105 5.99 0.26 11.60
CA ARG A 105 6.04 -0.97 12.39
C ARG A 105 4.66 -1.31 12.91
N ASP A 106 4.29 -2.59 12.83
CA ASP A 106 3.06 -3.13 13.39
C ASP A 106 3.33 -4.46 14.11
N GLU A 107 2.61 -4.69 15.20
CA GLU A 107 2.56 -5.98 15.89
C GLU A 107 1.19 -6.58 15.68
N PHE A 108 1.12 -7.78 15.12
CA PHE A 108 -0.14 -8.44 14.78
C PHE A 108 -0.16 -9.88 15.25
N GLU A 109 -1.37 -10.41 15.41
CA GLU A 109 -1.58 -11.80 15.83
C GLU A 109 -2.12 -12.65 14.69
N VAL A 110 -1.60 -13.86 14.56
CA VAL A 110 -2.08 -14.87 13.63
C VAL A 110 -2.67 -16.03 14.43
N PRO A 111 -3.98 -16.31 14.30
CA PRO A 111 -4.61 -17.45 14.96
C PRO A 111 -3.95 -18.77 14.56
N GLU A 112 -3.88 -19.72 15.48
CA GLU A 112 -3.24 -21.03 15.24
C GLU A 112 -3.86 -21.79 14.05
N ASN A 113 -5.16 -21.66 13.87
CA ASN A 113 -5.90 -22.31 12.79
C ASN A 113 -5.82 -21.56 11.45
N PHE A 114 -5.18 -20.37 11.40
CA PHE A 114 -5.05 -19.58 10.18
C PHE A 114 -3.95 -20.10 9.26
N LYS A 115 -2.84 -20.61 9.83
CA LYS A 115 -1.70 -21.12 9.06
C LYS A 115 -2.03 -22.52 8.50
N GLN A 116 -2.53 -22.59 7.27
CA GLN A 116 -2.82 -23.86 6.62
C GLN A 116 -1.68 -24.31 5.71
N GLU A 117 -1.58 -23.78 4.47
CA GLU A 117 -0.57 -24.22 3.50
C GLU A 117 0.41 -23.13 3.12
N ARG A 118 -0.09 -22.00 2.61
CA ARG A 118 0.71 -20.85 2.21
C ARG A 118 0.13 -19.57 2.78
N LEU A 119 1.02 -18.69 3.24
CA LEU A 119 0.68 -17.36 3.72
C LEU A 119 1.33 -16.31 2.82
N PHE A 120 0.52 -15.36 2.38
CA PHE A 120 1.00 -14.20 1.62
C PHE A 120 0.72 -12.90 2.38
N LEU A 121 1.74 -12.08 2.53
CA LEU A 121 1.61 -10.70 2.95
C LEU A 121 1.38 -9.84 1.72
N ASN A 122 0.28 -9.10 1.72
CA ASN A 122 -0.15 -8.30 0.60
C ASN A 122 -0.14 -6.81 0.97
N PHE A 123 0.34 -5.98 0.04
CA PHE A 123 0.23 -4.53 0.06
C PHE A 123 -0.46 -4.10 -1.22
N ASP A 124 -1.63 -3.50 -1.14
CA ASP A 124 -2.35 -3.02 -2.33
C ASP A 124 -1.81 -1.69 -2.85
N GLY A 125 -1.05 -0.97 -2.04
CA GLY A 125 -0.36 0.22 -2.49
C GLY A 125 0.63 0.79 -1.47
N ILE A 126 1.87 0.94 -1.92
CA ILE A 126 2.92 1.71 -1.23
C ILE A 126 3.43 2.78 -2.19
N ASN A 127 3.53 4.01 -1.75
CA ASN A 127 4.16 5.05 -2.53
C ASN A 127 5.54 5.33 -1.93
N TRP A 128 6.64 4.99 -2.59
CA TRP A 128 6.64 4.20 -3.82
C TRP A 128 7.75 3.12 -3.77
N LYS A 129 8.78 3.29 -2.92
CA LYS A 129 9.83 2.29 -2.66
C LYS A 129 9.75 1.84 -1.20
N ALA A 130 9.83 0.54 -0.97
CA ALA A 130 9.87 0.01 0.38
C ALA A 130 10.70 -1.26 0.49
N ASN A 131 11.36 -1.45 1.64
CA ASN A 131 11.88 -2.72 2.10
C ASN A 131 10.93 -3.29 3.16
N VAL A 132 10.63 -4.57 3.07
CA VAL A 132 9.67 -5.27 3.95
C VAL A 132 10.38 -6.32 4.78
N TYR A 133 10.11 -6.32 6.09
CA TYR A 133 10.71 -7.23 7.06
C TYR A 133 9.62 -7.84 7.96
N VAL A 134 9.72 -9.14 8.22
CA VAL A 134 8.83 -9.86 9.14
C VAL A 134 9.66 -10.73 10.08
N ASN A 135 9.44 -10.61 11.38
CA ASN A 135 10.07 -11.43 12.42
C ASN A 135 11.60 -11.55 12.27
N GLY A 136 12.28 -10.44 12.05
CA GLY A 136 13.73 -10.38 11.93
C GLY A 136 14.28 -10.76 10.54
N ARG A 137 13.44 -10.97 9.54
CA ARG A 137 13.85 -11.40 8.20
C ARG A 137 13.43 -10.39 7.15
N LYS A 138 14.34 -10.01 6.25
CA LYS A 138 13.97 -9.25 5.05
C LYS A 138 13.19 -10.16 4.10
N ILE A 139 11.95 -9.76 3.81
CA ILE A 139 11.03 -10.52 2.94
C ILE A 139 11.16 -10.10 1.49
N GLY A 140 11.31 -8.79 1.24
CA GLY A 140 11.42 -8.31 -0.12
C GLY A 140 11.43 -6.79 -0.23
N ARG A 141 11.21 -6.32 -1.46
CA ARG A 141 11.17 -4.90 -1.83
C ARG A 141 9.99 -4.63 -2.75
N ILE A 142 9.40 -3.45 -2.61
CA ILE A 142 8.42 -2.89 -3.52
C ILE A 142 9.06 -1.66 -4.18
N GLU A 143 8.83 -1.48 -5.48
CA GLU A 143 9.26 -0.29 -6.21
C GLU A 143 8.25 0.03 -7.30
N GLY A 144 7.35 0.96 -7.00
CA GLY A 144 6.28 1.39 -7.90
C GLY A 144 5.00 1.72 -7.13
N ALA A 145 4.48 2.94 -7.33
CA ALA A 145 3.33 3.43 -6.56
C ALA A 145 2.01 2.71 -6.86
N PHE A 146 1.88 2.13 -8.06
CA PHE A 146 0.69 1.36 -8.46
C PHE A 146 0.98 -0.15 -8.58
N MET A 147 2.09 -0.60 -8.01
CA MET A 147 2.42 -2.01 -7.92
C MET A 147 1.95 -2.58 -6.58
N ARG A 148 1.28 -3.72 -6.63
CA ARG A 148 0.99 -4.51 -5.44
C ARG A 148 2.23 -5.25 -4.97
N GLY A 149 2.47 -5.24 -3.66
CA GLY A 149 3.43 -6.13 -3.04
C GLY A 149 2.74 -7.43 -2.63
N LYS A 150 3.24 -8.57 -3.07
CA LYS A 150 2.76 -9.89 -2.64
C LYS A 150 3.95 -10.78 -2.31
N PHE A 151 4.11 -11.10 -1.05
CA PHE A 151 5.26 -11.83 -0.53
C PHE A 151 4.81 -13.14 0.12
N ASP A 152 5.45 -14.25 -0.25
CA ASP A 152 5.30 -15.51 0.48
C ASP A 152 6.01 -15.38 1.83
N VAL A 153 5.23 -15.41 2.90
CA VAL A 153 5.70 -15.29 4.29
C VAL A 153 5.46 -16.56 5.10
N THR A 154 5.19 -17.67 4.42
CA THR A 154 4.87 -18.96 5.03
C THR A 154 5.86 -19.40 6.10
N ASP A 155 7.17 -19.20 5.84
CA ASP A 155 8.24 -19.57 6.75
C ASP A 155 8.71 -18.44 7.68
N ALA A 156 8.12 -17.23 7.52
CA ALA A 156 8.48 -16.06 8.32
C ALA A 156 7.45 -15.77 9.41
N VAL A 157 6.18 -16.08 9.17
CA VAL A 157 5.07 -15.84 10.10
C VAL A 157 4.84 -17.07 10.96
N VAL A 158 4.58 -16.84 12.25
CA VAL A 158 4.29 -17.90 13.23
C VAL A 158 2.89 -17.71 13.81
N PRO A 159 2.24 -18.76 14.35
CA PRO A 159 1.04 -18.60 15.15
C PRO A 159 1.32 -17.71 16.37
N GLY A 160 0.33 -16.88 16.75
CA GLY A 160 0.47 -15.89 17.80
C GLY A 160 1.09 -14.58 17.30
N LYS A 161 1.96 -13.98 18.11
CA LYS A 161 2.52 -12.63 17.85
C LYS A 161 3.58 -12.62 16.77
N ASN A 162 3.44 -11.67 15.86
CA ASN A 162 4.36 -11.38 14.77
C ASN A 162 4.64 -9.88 14.71
N VAL A 163 5.76 -9.52 14.10
CA VAL A 163 6.15 -8.12 13.90
C VAL A 163 6.46 -7.87 12.43
N LEU A 164 5.81 -6.88 11.89
CA LEU A 164 6.04 -6.34 10.54
C LEU A 164 6.76 -5.00 10.65
N ALA A 165 7.83 -4.82 9.89
CA ALA A 165 8.47 -3.52 9.70
C ALA A 165 8.61 -3.21 8.21
N VAL A 166 8.31 -1.97 7.84
CA VAL A 166 8.37 -1.48 6.46
C VAL A 166 9.15 -0.19 6.43
N GLU A 167 10.26 -0.19 5.71
CA GLU A 167 11.04 1.01 5.43
C GLU A 167 10.52 1.64 4.14
N ILE A 168 9.92 2.81 4.25
CA ILE A 168 9.55 3.61 3.09
C ILE A 168 10.73 4.50 2.72
N ILE A 169 11.18 4.36 1.48
CA ILE A 169 12.35 5.07 0.96
C ILE A 169 11.88 6.35 0.26
N LYS A 170 12.53 7.45 0.59
CA LYS A 170 12.26 8.77 -0.02
C LYS A 170 12.55 8.77 -1.51
N ASN A 171 11.99 9.76 -2.20
CA ASN A 171 12.37 10.06 -3.57
C ASN A 171 13.77 10.69 -3.61
N GLU A 172 14.56 10.37 -4.63
CA GLU A 172 15.87 10.99 -4.89
C GLU A 172 15.71 12.36 -5.56
N HIS A 173 14.79 12.44 -6.52
CA HIS A 173 14.52 13.64 -7.33
C HIS A 173 13.12 14.17 -7.01
N ILE A 174 12.99 14.75 -5.84
CA ILE A 174 11.72 15.18 -5.27
C ILE A 174 11.05 16.39 -5.94
N GLY A 175 11.75 17.05 -6.87
CA GLY A 175 11.31 18.33 -7.40
C GLY A 175 11.49 19.48 -6.41
N ALA A 176 10.85 20.59 -6.69
CA ALA A 176 10.87 21.78 -5.84
C ALA A 176 9.51 22.46 -5.85
N ILE A 177 9.09 23.02 -4.72
CA ILE A 177 7.90 23.85 -4.63
C ILE A 177 8.32 25.30 -4.85
N LYS A 178 7.61 25.97 -5.76
CA LYS A 178 7.77 27.41 -6.00
C LYS A 178 6.54 28.14 -5.53
N GLU A 179 6.75 29.18 -4.75
CA GLU A 179 5.68 30.08 -4.34
C GLU A 179 5.53 31.21 -5.36
N LYS A 180 4.29 31.56 -5.65
CA LYS A 180 4.01 32.71 -6.47
C LYS A 180 4.39 34.00 -5.71
N ASN A 181 5.27 34.78 -6.27
CA ASN A 181 5.67 36.07 -5.73
C ASN A 181 5.92 37.07 -6.89
N ALA A 182 6.36 38.26 -6.57
CA ALA A 182 6.62 39.32 -7.58
C ALA A 182 7.68 38.90 -8.62
N GLN A 183 8.57 37.98 -8.30
CA GLN A 183 9.67 37.52 -9.16
C GLN A 183 9.37 36.15 -9.82
N SER A 184 8.34 35.45 -9.39
CA SER A 184 7.98 34.13 -9.90
C SER A 184 6.51 34.08 -10.31
N THR A 185 6.27 33.81 -11.58
CA THR A 185 4.93 33.64 -12.17
C THR A 185 4.56 32.16 -12.37
N ASP A 186 5.22 31.24 -11.69
CA ASP A 186 4.91 29.81 -11.79
C ASP A 186 3.51 29.54 -11.21
N PHE A 187 2.59 29.19 -12.09
CA PHE A 187 1.19 28.95 -11.74
C PHE A 187 0.94 27.58 -11.15
N ASN A 188 1.85 26.62 -11.34
CA ASN A 188 1.66 25.24 -10.94
C ASN A 188 2.30 24.90 -9.58
N GLY A 189 2.90 25.89 -8.93
CA GLY A 189 3.42 25.75 -7.57
C GLY A 189 4.70 24.91 -7.45
N GLY A 190 5.38 24.53 -8.55
CA GLY A 190 6.63 23.80 -8.39
C GLY A 190 7.21 23.14 -9.63
N ILE A 191 8.28 22.38 -9.40
CA ILE A 191 8.94 21.52 -10.36
C ILE A 191 8.63 20.07 -9.98
N LEU A 192 8.20 19.27 -10.94
CA LEU A 192 7.87 17.87 -10.76
C LEU A 192 9.07 17.06 -10.24
N GLY A 193 8.80 16.09 -9.39
CA GLY A 193 9.75 15.03 -9.07
C GLY A 193 9.96 14.09 -10.25
N ALA A 194 11.21 13.68 -10.49
CA ALA A 194 11.57 12.91 -11.67
C ALA A 194 11.53 11.39 -11.45
N ASP A 195 11.60 10.92 -10.22
CA ASP A 195 11.74 9.52 -9.88
C ASP A 195 10.47 8.83 -9.35
N ASN A 196 9.38 9.58 -9.26
CA ASN A 196 8.05 9.03 -8.94
C ASN A 196 7.00 9.66 -9.84
N PRO A 197 6.64 9.01 -10.95
CA PRO A 197 5.72 9.59 -11.95
C PRO A 197 4.25 9.51 -11.53
N THR A 198 3.92 9.04 -10.33
CA THR A 198 2.53 8.84 -9.91
C THR A 198 1.94 10.10 -9.26
N PHE A 199 1.87 10.17 -7.94
CA PHE A 199 1.25 11.30 -7.25
C PHE A 199 2.04 12.61 -7.40
N HIS A 200 3.36 12.52 -7.61
CA HIS A 200 4.17 13.72 -7.86
C HIS A 200 4.02 14.27 -9.27
N ALA A 201 3.53 13.47 -10.20
CA ALA A 201 3.29 13.88 -11.59
C ALA A 201 1.90 14.46 -11.81
N THR A 202 1.13 14.76 -10.78
CA THR A 202 -0.22 15.33 -10.92
C THR A 202 -0.24 16.78 -11.33
N ILE A 203 0.87 17.51 -11.18
CA ILE A 203 0.99 18.86 -11.66
C ILE A 203 0.92 18.86 -13.20
N GLY A 204 0.05 19.68 -13.74
CA GLY A 204 -0.02 19.96 -15.17
C GLY A 204 -1.04 19.13 -15.95
N TRP A 205 -1.54 18.03 -15.42
CA TRP A 205 -2.61 17.29 -16.10
C TRP A 205 -3.93 17.22 -15.32
N ASP A 206 -3.88 17.39 -14.01
CA ASP A 206 -5.08 17.46 -13.19
C ASP A 206 -5.15 18.75 -12.35
N TRP A 207 -4.27 19.69 -12.65
CA TRP A 207 -4.18 21.03 -12.04
C TRP A 207 -4.12 21.01 -10.51
N ILE A 208 -3.64 19.92 -9.94
CA ILE A 208 -3.48 19.78 -8.49
C ILE A 208 -2.19 20.49 -8.07
N PRO A 209 -2.22 21.34 -7.04
CA PRO A 209 -1.02 21.94 -6.49
C PRO A 209 -0.02 20.89 -6.00
N THR A 210 1.27 21.18 -6.10
CA THR A 210 2.32 20.32 -5.56
C THR A 210 2.15 20.17 -4.05
N MET A 211 2.03 18.96 -3.59
CA MET A 211 1.93 18.66 -2.15
C MET A 211 3.32 18.59 -1.51
N ARG A 212 3.50 19.32 -0.42
CA ARG A 212 4.79 19.39 0.29
C ARG A 212 5.14 18.11 1.07
N GLY A 213 4.21 17.23 1.33
CA GLY A 213 4.39 16.01 2.11
C GLY A 213 4.99 14.82 1.36
N ARG A 214 5.37 15.01 0.09
CA ARG A 214 5.99 13.99 -0.78
C ARG A 214 5.17 12.72 -1.02
N ASN A 215 3.97 12.61 -0.49
CA ASN A 215 3.01 11.51 -0.68
C ASN A 215 3.61 10.09 -0.51
N ILE A 216 4.66 9.95 0.31
CA ILE A 216 5.22 8.64 0.62
C ILE A 216 4.44 7.98 1.75
N GLY A 217 4.34 6.65 1.71
CA GLY A 217 3.66 5.89 2.76
C GLY A 217 2.94 4.65 2.26
N ILE A 218 2.26 3.99 3.17
CA ILE A 218 1.39 2.82 2.89
C ILE A 218 -0.02 3.35 2.67
N TRP A 219 -0.33 3.70 1.42
CA TRP A 219 -1.55 4.46 1.10
C TRP A 219 -2.77 3.58 0.83
N ASN A 220 -2.59 2.26 0.71
CA ASN A 220 -3.68 1.32 0.51
C ASN A 220 -3.56 0.14 1.48
N ASP A 221 -4.43 -0.84 1.37
CA ASP A 221 -4.60 -1.91 2.34
C ASP A 221 -3.37 -2.82 2.49
N VAL A 222 -3.19 -3.31 3.73
CA VAL A 222 -2.22 -4.33 4.11
C VAL A 222 -2.97 -5.50 4.74
N PHE A 223 -2.72 -6.71 4.27
CA PHE A 223 -3.41 -7.90 4.77
C PHE A 223 -2.61 -9.19 4.53
N LEU A 224 -2.89 -10.19 5.36
CA LEU A 224 -2.45 -11.56 5.13
C LEU A 224 -3.54 -12.37 4.45
N THR A 225 -3.15 -13.25 3.53
CA THR A 225 -4.06 -14.24 2.94
C THR A 225 -3.49 -15.65 3.08
N THR A 226 -4.36 -16.64 3.26
CA THR A 226 -4.00 -18.04 3.15
C THR A 226 -4.43 -18.58 1.79
N THR A 227 -3.61 -19.46 1.23
CA THR A 227 -3.94 -20.18 0.00
C THR A 227 -3.54 -21.65 0.13
N GLY A 228 -4.09 -22.50 -0.74
CA GLY A 228 -3.55 -23.82 -0.98
C GLY A 228 -2.24 -23.79 -1.76
N LYS A 229 -1.81 -24.95 -2.22
CA LYS A 229 -0.57 -25.12 -3.01
C LYS A 229 -0.62 -24.42 -4.37
N VAL A 230 -1.80 -24.18 -4.90
CA VAL A 230 -2.01 -23.54 -6.19
C VAL A 230 -2.76 -22.23 -5.99
N THR A 231 -2.28 -21.19 -6.65
CA THR A 231 -2.97 -19.88 -6.70
C THR A 231 -3.43 -19.59 -8.12
N VAL A 232 -4.60 -18.95 -8.21
CA VAL A 232 -5.14 -18.35 -9.44
C VAL A 232 -5.17 -16.84 -9.22
N ALA A 233 -4.60 -16.08 -10.14
CA ALA A 233 -4.45 -14.64 -10.02
C ALA A 233 -4.71 -13.93 -11.34
N ASP A 234 -4.96 -12.63 -11.24
CA ASP A 234 -5.01 -11.67 -12.33
C ASP A 234 -5.92 -12.10 -13.50
N PRO A 235 -7.21 -12.42 -13.26
CA PRO A 235 -8.12 -12.77 -14.34
C PRO A 235 -8.34 -11.56 -15.26
N LEU A 236 -8.07 -11.74 -16.54
CA LEU A 236 -8.31 -10.76 -17.60
C LEU A 236 -9.35 -11.34 -18.58
N VAL A 237 -10.43 -10.60 -18.81
CA VAL A 237 -11.42 -10.95 -19.83
C VAL A 237 -11.44 -9.88 -20.89
N THR A 238 -11.14 -10.25 -22.10
CA THR A 238 -11.23 -9.39 -23.28
C THR A 238 -12.39 -9.82 -24.17
N SER A 239 -12.97 -8.88 -24.93
CA SER A 239 -14.08 -9.15 -25.83
C SER A 239 -13.78 -8.60 -27.21
N VAL A 240 -14.19 -9.35 -28.25
CA VAL A 240 -14.13 -8.94 -29.65
C VAL A 240 -15.53 -9.05 -30.22
N LEU A 241 -16.04 -7.94 -30.78
CA LEU A 241 -17.32 -7.90 -31.51
C LEU A 241 -17.04 -7.98 -33.02
N PRO A 242 -17.75 -8.85 -33.75
CA PRO A 242 -17.63 -8.96 -35.20
C PRO A 242 -18.43 -7.85 -35.91
N LEU A 243 -18.00 -6.61 -35.81
CA LEU A 243 -18.70 -5.46 -36.38
C LEU A 243 -18.98 -5.69 -37.91
N PRO A 244 -20.16 -5.27 -38.40
CA PRO A 244 -21.21 -4.49 -37.74
C PRO A 244 -22.21 -5.29 -36.85
N ASP A 245 -22.07 -6.60 -36.80
CA ASP A 245 -22.93 -7.44 -35.95
C ASP A 245 -22.53 -7.29 -34.47
N THR A 246 -23.47 -6.83 -33.63
CA THR A 246 -23.31 -6.67 -32.20
C THR A 246 -24.14 -7.65 -31.37
N THR A 247 -24.72 -8.68 -32.03
CA THR A 247 -25.55 -9.69 -31.37
C THR A 247 -24.76 -10.75 -30.64
N SER A 248 -23.48 -10.88 -30.98
CA SER A 248 -22.55 -11.82 -30.35
C SER A 248 -21.18 -11.20 -30.09
N ALA A 249 -20.42 -11.78 -29.18
CA ALA A 249 -19.02 -11.42 -28.91
C ALA A 249 -18.21 -12.69 -28.62
N THR A 250 -16.95 -12.68 -29.03
CA THR A 250 -15.98 -13.67 -28.57
C THR A 250 -15.30 -13.17 -27.31
N LEU A 251 -15.39 -13.96 -26.24
CA LEU A 251 -14.70 -13.66 -24.97
C LEU A 251 -13.44 -14.51 -24.85
N THR A 252 -12.33 -13.88 -24.49
CA THR A 252 -11.10 -14.58 -24.12
C THR A 252 -10.83 -14.31 -22.64
N ALA A 253 -10.74 -15.37 -21.82
CA ALA A 253 -10.39 -15.30 -20.42
C ALA A 253 -8.96 -15.82 -20.21
N GLU A 254 -8.12 -14.98 -19.63
CA GLU A 254 -6.74 -15.32 -19.27
C GLU A 254 -6.57 -15.25 -17.77
N VAL A 255 -5.81 -16.17 -17.17
CA VAL A 255 -5.49 -16.19 -15.75
C VAL A 255 -4.07 -16.69 -15.53
N ILE A 256 -3.42 -16.23 -14.46
CA ILE A 256 -2.14 -16.77 -14.02
C ILE A 256 -2.42 -17.87 -13.00
N VAL A 257 -2.02 -19.10 -13.31
CA VAL A 257 -2.08 -20.23 -12.39
C VAL A 257 -0.67 -20.60 -11.96
N LYS A 258 -0.39 -20.60 -10.65
CA LYS A 258 0.93 -20.86 -10.12
C LYS A 258 0.90 -21.99 -9.10
N ASN A 259 1.73 -23.01 -9.34
CA ASN A 259 2.04 -24.04 -8.36
C ASN A 259 3.16 -23.56 -7.44
N HIS A 260 2.93 -23.58 -6.13
CA HIS A 260 3.90 -23.23 -5.09
C HIS A 260 4.54 -24.46 -4.42
N ASP A 261 4.18 -25.65 -4.87
CA ASP A 261 4.80 -26.92 -4.42
C ASP A 261 5.96 -27.31 -5.37
N THR A 262 6.80 -28.18 -4.90
CA THR A 262 7.87 -28.81 -5.71
C THR A 262 7.35 -29.99 -6.54
N ASN A 263 6.20 -30.53 -6.19
CA ASN A 263 5.57 -31.63 -6.90
C ASN A 263 4.57 -31.11 -7.95
N ALA A 264 4.51 -31.81 -9.09
CA ALA A 264 3.53 -31.49 -10.12
C ALA A 264 2.10 -31.65 -9.58
N VAL A 265 1.24 -30.71 -9.94
CA VAL A 265 -0.18 -30.69 -9.56
C VAL A 265 -1.04 -30.74 -10.81
N LYS A 266 -2.01 -31.64 -10.84
CA LYS A 266 -3.04 -31.72 -11.87
C LYS A 266 -4.37 -31.25 -11.29
N GLY A 267 -5.10 -30.46 -12.04
CA GLY A 267 -6.38 -29.94 -11.62
C GLY A 267 -7.28 -29.50 -12.75
N MET A 268 -8.45 -28.99 -12.39
CA MET A 268 -9.40 -28.39 -13.31
C MET A 268 -9.54 -26.93 -12.96
N LEU A 269 -9.24 -26.05 -13.90
CA LEU A 269 -9.55 -24.62 -13.81
C LEU A 269 -11.01 -24.43 -14.22
N GLU A 270 -11.80 -23.87 -13.32
CA GLU A 270 -13.20 -23.56 -13.58
C GLU A 270 -13.39 -22.04 -13.63
N GLY A 271 -14.14 -21.57 -14.63
CA GLY A 271 -14.45 -20.17 -14.78
C GLY A 271 -15.93 -19.94 -15.08
N LYS A 272 -16.41 -18.75 -14.72
CA LYS A 272 -17.76 -18.29 -15.00
C LYS A 272 -17.76 -16.83 -15.43
N VAL A 273 -18.42 -16.53 -16.55
CA VAL A 273 -18.65 -15.17 -17.04
C VAL A 273 -20.16 -15.03 -17.32
N GLY A 274 -20.87 -14.28 -16.48
CA GLY A 274 -22.34 -14.27 -16.50
C GLY A 274 -22.90 -15.66 -16.25
N ASP A 275 -23.66 -16.20 -17.21
CA ASP A 275 -24.25 -17.56 -17.17
C ASP A 275 -23.38 -18.60 -17.90
N ILE A 276 -22.28 -18.18 -18.53
CA ILE A 276 -21.37 -19.05 -19.27
C ILE A 276 -20.36 -19.65 -18.30
N THR A 277 -20.27 -20.97 -18.23
CA THR A 277 -19.27 -21.69 -17.46
C THR A 277 -18.31 -22.42 -18.40
N PHE A 278 -17.05 -22.50 -18.01
CA PHE A 278 -16.04 -23.25 -18.75
C PHE A 278 -15.10 -23.97 -17.80
N GLN A 279 -14.46 -25.01 -18.30
CA GLN A 279 -13.48 -25.82 -17.56
C GLN A 279 -12.27 -26.08 -18.42
N GLN A 280 -11.09 -25.99 -17.86
CA GLN A 280 -9.82 -26.26 -18.52
C GLN A 280 -8.95 -27.15 -17.64
N PRO A 281 -8.56 -28.36 -18.09
CA PRO A 281 -7.55 -29.16 -17.39
C PRO A 281 -6.21 -28.42 -17.38
N VAL A 282 -5.55 -28.45 -16.23
CA VAL A 282 -4.21 -27.85 -16.06
C VAL A 282 -3.26 -28.85 -15.40
N GLU A 283 -2.01 -28.85 -15.85
CA GLU A 283 -0.89 -29.57 -15.26
C GLU A 283 0.24 -28.58 -15.02
N LEU A 284 0.66 -28.44 -13.74
CA LEU A 284 1.54 -27.38 -13.24
C LEU A 284 2.79 -27.96 -12.60
#